data_251409e43e2f3dd9becb42f51e352200
#
_entry.id   251409e43e2f3dd9becb42f51e352200
#
_cell.length_a   1.000
_cell.length_b   1.000
_cell.length_c   1.000
_cell.angle_alpha   90.00
_cell.angle_beta   90.00
_cell.angle_gamma   90.00
#
_symmetry.space_group_name_H-M   'P 1'
#
loop_
_entity.id
_entity.type
_entity.pdbx_description
1 polymer ?
#
loop_
_entity_poly.entity_id
_entity_poly.type
_entity_poly.pdbx_seq_one_letter_code
_entity_poly.pdbx_strand_id
1 'polypeptide(L)'
;MIIKIILCTFALRMIETLTYMQWAVIVLSALCVGMSKTGVQGIMLMIVPILAMAFGAKESTGIILPMLCMADIMAVAYYKRIADWKIVVKLLPTAILGFFLAIGVDSLVPHGQFRQLMGWTLMLALVVMIWSEIFGKENRWMKKWWYAAIFGLMGGFTTMIGNAAGPVMSVYLLSMRKEKMEYIGINAWFFLVVNLLKIPLQAFVWNNITWNSLQLNLLMLPVIGVGAVIGVSIVKQLPEKVFRRFIQVVTILSVILMII
;
A
#
# COMPACT_ATOMS: atom_id res chain seq x y z
N MET A 1 25.77 16.19 -16.88
CA MET A 1 26.95 16.00 -16.04
C MET A 1 26.67 16.38 -14.57
N ILE A 2 26.15 17.55 -14.27
CA ILE A 2 25.87 18.06 -12.92
C ILE A 2 24.91 17.12 -12.13
N ILE A 3 23.81 16.64 -12.73
CA ILE A 3 22.83 15.75 -12.09
C ILE A 3 23.47 14.41 -11.67
N LYS A 4 24.39 13.85 -12.50
CA LYS A 4 25.14 12.62 -12.15
C LYS A 4 26.06 12.83 -10.95
N ILE A 5 26.73 13.99 -10.89
CA ILE A 5 27.63 14.32 -9.77
C ILE A 5 26.83 14.53 -8.50
N ILE A 6 25.72 15.26 -8.56
CA ILE A 6 24.83 15.47 -7.39
C ILE A 6 24.28 14.15 -6.89
N LEU A 7 23.76 13.26 -7.76
CA LEU A 7 23.26 11.94 -7.40
C LEU A 7 24.37 11.04 -6.81
N CYS A 8 25.58 11.09 -7.36
CA CYS A 8 26.71 10.28 -6.90
C CYS A 8 27.23 10.75 -5.54
N THR A 9 27.42 12.04 -5.34
CA THR A 9 27.86 12.64 -4.06
C THR A 9 26.82 12.40 -2.97
N PHE A 10 25.54 12.43 -3.35
CA PHE A 10 24.44 12.20 -2.44
C PHE A 10 24.30 10.71 -2.06
N ALA A 11 24.39 9.80 -3.06
CA ALA A 11 24.41 8.36 -2.79
C ALA A 11 25.55 7.97 -1.84
N LEU A 12 26.74 8.56 -2.01
CA LEU A 12 27.88 8.36 -1.12
C LEU A 12 27.60 8.83 0.31
N ARG A 13 26.98 10.00 0.50
CA ARG A 13 26.60 10.50 1.83
C ARG A 13 25.54 9.63 2.52
N MET A 14 24.56 9.11 1.77
CA MET A 14 23.53 8.22 2.31
C MET A 14 24.10 6.83 2.66
N ILE A 15 25.12 6.35 1.93
CA ILE A 15 25.78 5.07 2.21
C ILE A 15 26.45 5.10 3.59
N GLU A 16 26.97 6.24 4.02
CA GLU A 16 27.60 6.41 5.33
C GLU A 16 26.60 6.46 6.51
N THR A 17 25.34 6.79 6.25
CA THR A 17 24.32 6.97 7.32
C THR A 17 23.46 5.76 7.59
N LEU A 18 23.35 4.81 6.65
CA LEU A 18 22.51 3.61 6.77
C LEU A 18 23.39 2.36 6.93
N THR A 19 22.95 1.47 7.81
CA THR A 19 23.55 0.14 7.97
C THR A 19 23.32 -0.73 6.74
N TYR A 20 24.17 -1.72 6.50
CA TYR A 20 23.97 -2.70 5.41
C TYR A 20 22.61 -3.38 5.46
N MET A 21 22.13 -3.68 6.66
CA MET A 21 20.80 -4.26 6.89
C MET A 21 19.70 -3.31 6.41
N GLN A 22 19.77 -2.03 6.76
CA GLN A 22 18.78 -1.02 6.34
C GLN A 22 18.78 -0.85 4.82
N TRP A 23 19.95 -0.88 4.19
CA TRP A 23 20.05 -0.87 2.72
C TRP A 23 19.36 -2.07 2.09
N ALA A 24 19.62 -3.28 2.61
CA ALA A 24 18.97 -4.49 2.12
C ALA A 24 17.43 -4.41 2.26
N VAL A 25 16.94 -3.92 3.40
CA VAL A 25 15.50 -3.74 3.65
C VAL A 25 14.89 -2.73 2.67
N ILE A 26 15.56 -1.60 2.39
CA ILE A 26 15.06 -0.57 1.46
C ILE A 26 14.99 -1.10 0.03
N VAL A 27 16.06 -1.77 -0.45
CA VAL A 27 16.11 -2.34 -1.81
C VAL A 27 15.02 -3.41 -1.97
N LEU A 28 14.89 -4.30 -0.99
CA LEU A 28 13.83 -5.31 -0.98
C LEU A 28 12.43 -4.66 -0.97
N SER A 29 12.25 -3.62 -0.15
CA SER A 29 11.00 -2.87 -0.08
C SER A 29 10.66 -2.22 -1.41
N ALA A 30 11.61 -1.56 -2.05
CA ALA A 30 11.43 -0.92 -3.35
C ALA A 30 11.01 -1.92 -4.45
N LEU A 31 11.66 -3.09 -4.48
CA LEU A 31 11.32 -4.18 -5.40
C LEU A 31 9.89 -4.68 -5.14
N CYS A 32 9.57 -4.98 -3.89
CA CYS A 32 8.24 -5.47 -3.48
C CYS A 32 7.14 -4.43 -3.70
N VAL A 33 7.41 -3.13 -3.48
CA VAL A 33 6.49 -2.04 -3.80
C VAL A 33 6.15 -2.04 -5.28
N GLY A 34 7.15 -2.10 -6.15
CA GLY A 34 6.93 -2.18 -7.60
C GLY A 34 6.06 -3.38 -7.99
N MET A 35 6.41 -4.58 -7.50
CA MET A 35 5.65 -5.81 -7.75
C MET A 35 4.21 -5.72 -7.22
N SER A 36 4.03 -5.19 -6.01
CA SER A 36 2.73 -5.12 -5.35
C SER A 36 1.74 -4.25 -6.12
N LYS A 37 2.18 -3.10 -6.60
CA LYS A 37 1.31 -2.14 -7.30
C LYS A 37 0.94 -2.55 -8.70
N THR A 38 1.77 -3.37 -9.35
CA THR A 38 1.53 -3.84 -10.71
C THR A 38 0.85 -5.21 -10.78
N GLY A 39 0.55 -5.82 -9.61
CA GLY A 39 -0.29 -7.01 -9.62
C GLY A 39 -0.10 -8.02 -8.51
N VAL A 40 1.06 -8.12 -7.87
CA VAL A 40 1.29 -9.09 -6.80
C VAL A 40 0.89 -8.48 -5.45
N GLN A 41 -0.38 -8.11 -5.32
CA GLN A 41 -0.91 -7.50 -4.11
C GLN A 41 -0.75 -8.42 -2.90
N GLY A 42 -0.49 -7.83 -1.74
CA GLY A 42 -0.26 -8.58 -0.50
C GLY A 42 1.21 -8.66 -0.10
N ILE A 43 2.17 -8.70 -1.04
CA ILE A 43 3.61 -8.68 -0.71
C ILE A 43 3.95 -7.46 0.17
N MET A 44 3.27 -6.35 -0.04
CA MET A 44 3.44 -5.13 0.75
C MET A 44 3.24 -5.35 2.25
N LEU A 45 2.29 -6.20 2.62
CA LEU A 45 1.99 -6.48 4.03
C LEU A 45 3.13 -7.22 4.74
N MET A 46 3.95 -7.98 4.00
CA MET A 46 5.15 -8.61 4.56
C MET A 46 6.28 -7.59 4.75
N ILE A 47 6.37 -6.59 3.87
CA ILE A 47 7.43 -5.58 3.90
C ILE A 47 7.19 -4.52 4.98
N VAL A 48 5.93 -4.14 5.21
CA VAL A 48 5.59 -3.10 6.21
C VAL A 48 6.14 -3.41 7.60
N PRO A 49 5.95 -4.62 8.18
CA PRO A 49 6.56 -4.96 9.46
C PRO A 49 8.09 -4.92 9.45
N ILE A 50 8.71 -5.43 8.39
CA ILE A 50 10.17 -5.45 8.26
C ILE A 50 10.73 -4.03 8.23
N LEU A 51 10.07 -3.14 7.48
CA LEU A 51 10.44 -1.72 7.44
C LEU A 51 10.23 -1.03 8.79
N ALA A 52 9.12 -1.34 9.48
CA ALA A 52 8.81 -0.82 10.79
C ALA A 52 9.84 -1.25 11.85
N MET A 53 10.39 -2.48 11.76
CA MET A 53 11.46 -2.95 12.62
C MET A 53 12.79 -2.26 12.34
N ALA A 54 13.10 -1.93 11.08
CA ALA A 54 14.38 -1.35 10.68
C ALA A 54 14.45 0.17 10.91
N PHE A 55 13.31 0.88 10.81
CA PHE A 55 13.25 2.35 10.81
C PHE A 55 12.30 2.96 11.83
N GLY A 56 11.54 2.16 12.55
CA GLY A 56 10.44 2.63 13.39
C GLY A 56 9.08 2.54 12.69
N ALA A 57 8.03 2.28 13.47
CA ALA A 57 6.70 2.00 12.91
C ALA A 57 6.09 3.22 12.21
N LYS A 58 6.20 4.42 12.78
CA LYS A 58 5.65 5.66 12.21
C LYS A 58 6.54 6.19 11.08
N GLU A 59 7.84 6.19 11.28
CA GLU A 59 8.84 6.64 10.31
C GLU A 59 8.81 5.82 9.03
N SER A 60 8.64 4.51 9.16
CA SER A 60 8.54 3.59 8.01
C SER A 60 7.38 3.95 7.06
N THR A 61 6.27 4.47 7.59
CA THR A 61 5.11 4.87 6.77
C THR A 61 5.43 6.07 5.88
N GLY A 62 6.25 7.00 6.37
CA GLY A 62 6.73 8.16 5.61
C GLY A 62 7.79 7.80 4.57
N ILE A 63 8.70 6.87 4.90
CA ILE A 63 9.72 6.39 3.95
C ILE A 63 9.06 5.68 2.76
N ILE A 64 8.06 4.84 3.01
CA ILE A 64 7.48 4.00 1.96
C ILE A 64 6.47 4.74 1.07
N LEU A 65 5.81 5.79 1.58
CA LEU A 65 4.73 6.47 0.86
C LEU A 65 5.16 7.06 -0.50
N PRO A 66 6.31 7.76 -0.63
CA PRO A 66 6.77 8.23 -1.93
C PRO A 66 7.09 7.08 -2.91
N MET A 67 7.64 5.94 -2.42
CA MET A 67 7.85 4.74 -3.25
C MET A 67 6.52 4.21 -3.79
N LEU A 68 5.48 4.18 -2.92
CA LEU A 68 4.14 3.75 -3.32
C LEU A 68 3.57 4.67 -4.42
N CYS A 69 3.71 5.99 -4.28
CA CYS A 69 3.27 6.93 -5.31
C CYS A 69 3.99 6.71 -6.64
N MET A 70 5.31 6.49 -6.62
CA MET A 70 6.08 6.19 -7.83
C MET A 70 5.61 4.90 -8.52
N ALA A 71 5.40 3.85 -7.74
CA ALA A 71 4.90 2.57 -8.25
C ALA A 71 3.44 2.67 -8.73
N ASP A 72 2.58 3.45 -8.04
CA ASP A 72 1.21 3.69 -8.47
C ASP A 72 1.15 4.44 -9.81
N ILE A 73 2.04 5.43 -10.02
CA ILE A 73 2.17 6.12 -11.32
C ILE A 73 2.54 5.12 -12.43
N MET A 74 3.49 4.21 -12.18
CA MET A 74 3.87 3.18 -13.15
C MET A 74 2.71 2.22 -13.42
N ALA A 75 2.00 1.78 -12.37
CA ALA A 75 0.84 0.91 -12.50
C ALA A 75 -0.29 1.58 -13.28
N VAL A 76 -0.62 2.84 -12.97
CA VAL A 76 -1.63 3.61 -13.71
C VAL A 76 -1.21 3.82 -15.16
N ALA A 77 0.05 4.15 -15.44
CA ALA A 77 0.53 4.31 -16.81
C ALA A 77 0.31 3.04 -17.64
N TYR A 78 0.43 1.86 -17.01
CA TYR A 78 0.22 0.58 -17.67
C TYR A 78 -1.26 0.19 -17.78
N TYR A 79 -2.06 0.35 -16.70
CA TYR A 79 -3.44 -0.12 -16.60
C TYR A 79 -4.50 0.98 -16.81
N LYS A 80 -4.13 2.20 -17.20
CA LYS A 80 -4.99 3.41 -17.23
C LYS A 80 -6.34 3.28 -17.92
N ARG A 81 -6.45 2.39 -18.93
CA ARG A 81 -7.67 2.24 -19.74
C ARG A 81 -8.67 1.22 -19.19
N ILE A 82 -8.32 0.50 -18.13
CA ILE A 82 -9.07 -0.68 -17.65
C ILE A 82 -9.82 -0.39 -16.34
N ALA A 83 -9.65 0.79 -15.75
CA ALA A 83 -10.26 1.11 -14.47
C ALA A 83 -11.69 1.62 -14.58
N ASP A 84 -12.58 1.10 -13.73
CA ASP A 84 -13.92 1.66 -13.52
C ASP A 84 -13.84 2.85 -12.53
N TRP A 85 -13.79 4.04 -13.08
CA TRP A 85 -13.71 5.29 -12.31
C TRP A 85 -14.90 5.53 -11.39
N LYS A 86 -16.08 4.98 -11.70
CA LYS A 86 -17.27 5.11 -10.83
C LYS A 86 -17.02 4.47 -9.46
N ILE A 87 -16.29 3.36 -9.44
CA ILE A 87 -15.89 2.68 -8.21
C ILE A 87 -14.89 3.52 -7.42
N VAL A 88 -13.85 4.04 -8.10
CA VAL A 88 -12.82 4.86 -7.47
C VAL A 88 -13.43 6.09 -6.79
N VAL A 89 -14.21 6.87 -7.54
CA VAL A 89 -14.85 8.10 -7.02
C VAL A 89 -15.80 7.81 -5.86
N LYS A 90 -16.48 6.65 -5.87
CA LYS A 90 -17.40 6.25 -4.81
C LYS A 90 -16.70 5.96 -3.48
N LEU A 91 -15.45 5.48 -3.53
CA LEU A 91 -14.64 5.15 -2.35
C LEU A 91 -13.91 6.36 -1.76
N LEU A 92 -13.51 7.32 -2.60
CA LEU A 92 -12.62 8.42 -2.22
C LEU A 92 -13.15 9.30 -1.05
N PRO A 93 -14.41 9.76 -1.03
CA PRO A 93 -14.89 10.64 0.04
C PRO A 93 -14.76 9.98 1.42
N THR A 94 -15.13 8.72 1.51
CA THR A 94 -15.06 7.98 2.78
C THR A 94 -13.64 7.55 3.12
N ALA A 95 -12.76 7.34 2.14
CA ALA A 95 -11.34 7.11 2.37
C ALA A 95 -10.67 8.35 2.98
N ILE A 96 -11.02 9.56 2.51
CA ILE A 96 -10.54 10.82 3.10
C ILE A 96 -11.02 10.96 4.56
N LEU A 97 -12.28 10.63 4.84
CA LEU A 97 -12.77 10.59 6.23
C LEU A 97 -11.98 9.59 7.07
N GLY A 98 -11.59 8.44 6.49
CA GLY A 98 -10.73 7.46 7.13
C GLY A 98 -9.34 8.01 7.50
N PHE A 99 -8.75 8.91 6.71
CA PHE A 99 -7.48 9.58 7.06
C PHE A 99 -7.62 10.42 8.32
N PHE A 100 -8.65 11.27 8.38
CA PHE A 100 -8.88 12.12 9.54
C PHE A 100 -9.18 11.30 10.79
N LEU A 101 -9.93 10.21 10.65
CA LEU A 101 -10.18 9.28 11.75
C LEU A 101 -8.87 8.64 12.24
N ALA A 102 -7.98 8.24 11.32
CA ALA A 102 -6.68 7.66 11.66
C ALA A 102 -5.78 8.66 12.40
N ILE A 103 -5.75 9.93 11.97
CA ILE A 103 -5.01 11.02 12.63
C ILE A 103 -5.58 11.27 14.03
N GLY A 104 -6.92 11.31 14.17
CA GLY A 104 -7.57 11.47 15.46
C GLY A 104 -7.26 10.32 16.42
N VAL A 105 -7.29 9.08 15.95
CA VAL A 105 -6.94 7.91 16.77
C VAL A 105 -5.45 7.92 17.13
N ASP A 106 -4.54 8.25 16.21
CA ASP A 106 -3.10 8.36 16.48
C ASP A 106 -2.82 9.40 17.58
N SER A 107 -3.55 10.51 17.60
CA SER A 107 -3.39 11.56 18.63
C SER A 107 -3.82 11.12 20.05
N LEU A 108 -4.68 10.11 20.15
CA LEU A 108 -5.17 9.54 21.40
C LEU A 108 -4.31 8.37 21.91
N VAL A 109 -3.50 7.78 21.02
CA VAL A 109 -2.66 6.61 21.35
C VAL A 109 -1.32 7.07 21.91
N PRO A 110 -0.89 6.56 23.08
CA PRO A 110 0.41 6.89 23.66
C PRO A 110 1.57 6.59 22.70
N HIS A 111 2.60 7.44 22.74
CA HIS A 111 3.83 7.23 21.98
C HIS A 111 4.42 5.84 22.30
N GLY A 112 4.65 5.04 21.27
CA GLY A 112 5.14 3.65 21.39
C GLY A 112 4.07 2.58 21.14
N GLN A 113 2.79 2.88 21.21
CA GLN A 113 1.70 1.93 20.91
C GLN A 113 1.23 1.97 19.45
N PHE A 114 1.82 2.82 18.60
CA PHE A 114 1.49 2.92 17.19
C PHE A 114 1.64 1.58 16.45
N ARG A 115 2.65 0.78 16.82
CA ARG A 115 2.82 -0.58 16.26
C ARG A 115 1.64 -1.49 16.60
N GLN A 116 1.11 -1.41 17.83
CA GLN A 116 -0.07 -2.19 18.23
C GLN A 116 -1.32 -1.73 17.47
N LEU A 117 -1.52 -0.41 17.34
CA LEU A 117 -2.61 0.16 16.53
C LEU A 117 -2.55 -0.36 15.09
N MET A 118 -1.36 -0.38 14.50
CA MET A 118 -1.11 -0.93 13.17
C MET A 118 -1.49 -2.43 13.10
N GLY A 119 -1.09 -3.22 14.09
CA GLY A 119 -1.42 -4.65 14.20
C GLY A 119 -2.94 -4.89 14.31
N TRP A 120 -3.63 -4.20 15.20
CA TRP A 120 -5.10 -4.30 15.35
C TRP A 120 -5.86 -3.90 14.08
N THR A 121 -5.37 -2.85 13.39
CA THR A 121 -5.95 -2.40 12.14
C THR A 121 -5.87 -3.46 11.05
N LEU A 122 -4.75 -4.17 10.97
CA LEU A 122 -4.55 -5.28 10.03
C LEU A 122 -5.35 -6.51 10.41
N MET A 123 -5.47 -6.80 11.72
CA MET A 123 -6.34 -7.86 12.23
C MET A 123 -7.79 -7.62 11.77
N LEU A 124 -8.28 -6.39 11.94
CA LEU A 124 -9.63 -6.04 11.50
C LEU A 124 -9.81 -6.26 9.99
N ALA A 125 -8.83 -5.85 9.18
CA ALA A 125 -8.86 -6.07 7.74
C ALA A 125 -8.88 -7.57 7.38
N LEU A 126 -8.13 -8.41 8.11
CA LEU A 126 -8.13 -9.87 7.95
C LEU A 126 -9.49 -10.47 8.31
N VAL A 127 -10.04 -10.09 9.45
CA VAL A 127 -11.37 -10.59 9.89
C VAL A 127 -12.42 -10.27 8.84
N VAL A 128 -12.44 -9.05 8.31
CA VAL A 128 -13.35 -8.65 7.23
C VAL A 128 -13.12 -9.48 5.97
N MET A 129 -11.87 -9.79 5.62
CA MET A 129 -11.55 -10.62 4.47
C MET A 129 -12.07 -12.06 4.64
N ILE A 130 -11.77 -12.71 5.77
CA ILE A 130 -12.23 -14.08 6.07
C ILE A 130 -13.76 -14.13 6.12
N TRP A 131 -14.38 -13.15 6.78
CA TRP A 131 -15.83 -13.05 6.86
C TRP A 131 -16.47 -12.95 5.47
N SER A 132 -15.90 -12.15 4.57
CA SER A 132 -16.42 -12.00 3.20
C SER A 132 -16.30 -13.28 2.36
N GLU A 133 -15.29 -14.11 2.63
CA GLU A 133 -15.12 -15.42 1.96
C GLU A 133 -16.15 -16.44 2.41
N ILE A 134 -16.38 -16.51 3.71
CA ILE A 134 -17.32 -17.49 4.30
C ILE A 134 -18.76 -17.13 3.95
N PHE A 135 -19.13 -15.85 4.05
CA PHE A 135 -20.50 -15.38 3.91
C PHE A 135 -20.78 -14.64 2.60
N GLY A 136 -19.78 -14.45 1.75
CA GLY A 136 -19.82 -13.63 0.53
C GLY A 136 -20.50 -14.28 -0.66
N LYS A 137 -21.66 -14.92 -0.46
CA LYS A 137 -22.57 -15.24 -1.60
C LYS A 137 -23.10 -13.94 -2.18
N GLU A 138 -23.35 -13.91 -3.51
CA GLU A 138 -23.87 -12.74 -4.24
C GLU A 138 -24.99 -12.04 -3.45
N ASN A 139 -24.65 -10.94 -2.83
CA ASN A 139 -25.62 -10.13 -2.12
C ASN A 139 -25.78 -8.78 -2.87
N ARG A 140 -27.02 -8.41 -3.15
CA ARG A 140 -27.40 -7.10 -3.71
C ARG A 140 -26.81 -5.91 -2.93
N TRP A 141 -26.36 -6.12 -1.70
CA TRP A 141 -25.77 -5.10 -0.82
C TRP A 141 -24.41 -4.59 -1.34
N MET A 142 -23.64 -5.45 -2.02
CA MET A 142 -22.30 -5.09 -2.53
C MET A 142 -22.33 -3.93 -3.54
N LYS A 143 -23.48 -3.73 -4.21
CA LYS A 143 -23.70 -2.62 -5.14
C LYS A 143 -24.18 -1.35 -4.46
N LYS A 144 -24.58 -1.41 -3.18
CA LYS A 144 -25.10 -0.25 -2.43
C LYS A 144 -23.98 0.73 -2.09
N TRP A 145 -24.34 2.00 -1.96
CA TRP A 145 -23.37 3.06 -1.66
C TRP A 145 -22.72 2.91 -0.27
N TRP A 146 -23.48 2.46 0.73
CA TRP A 146 -22.98 2.28 2.09
C TRP A 146 -21.90 1.19 2.19
N TYR A 147 -21.95 0.15 1.34
CA TYR A 147 -20.92 -0.89 1.27
C TYR A 147 -19.59 -0.27 0.81
N ALA A 148 -19.61 0.53 -0.26
CA ALA A 148 -18.44 1.28 -0.69
C ALA A 148 -17.96 2.26 0.38
N ALA A 149 -18.89 2.91 1.10
CA ALA A 149 -18.55 3.87 2.16
C ALA A 149 -17.79 3.20 3.32
N ILE A 150 -18.23 2.02 3.78
CA ILE A 150 -17.54 1.26 4.83
C ILE A 150 -16.13 0.87 4.36
N PHE A 151 -16.01 0.29 3.16
CA PHE A 151 -14.71 -0.14 2.64
C PHE A 151 -13.79 1.05 2.30
N GLY A 152 -14.32 2.16 1.84
CA GLY A 152 -13.58 3.39 1.66
C GLY A 152 -13.02 3.92 3.00
N LEU A 153 -13.87 4.02 4.03
CA LEU A 153 -13.48 4.46 5.37
C LEU A 153 -12.39 3.55 5.96
N MET A 154 -12.61 2.23 5.95
CA MET A 154 -11.63 1.26 6.42
C MET A 154 -10.33 1.33 5.61
N GLY A 155 -10.43 1.41 4.27
CA GLY A 155 -9.28 1.54 3.39
C GLY A 155 -8.47 2.79 3.65
N GLY A 156 -9.14 3.93 3.84
CA GLY A 156 -8.51 5.19 4.22
C GLY A 156 -7.82 5.11 5.59
N PHE A 157 -8.51 4.60 6.59
CA PHE A 157 -7.95 4.40 7.94
C PHE A 157 -6.71 3.50 7.92
N THR A 158 -6.84 2.29 7.34
CA THR A 158 -5.75 1.30 7.31
C THR A 158 -4.55 1.75 6.49
N THR A 159 -4.77 2.49 5.39
CA THR A 159 -3.66 3.02 4.60
C THR A 159 -2.95 4.19 5.28
N MET A 160 -3.66 5.00 6.07
CA MET A 160 -3.03 6.08 6.81
C MET A 160 -2.13 5.53 7.92
N ILE A 161 -2.63 4.57 8.73
CA ILE A 161 -1.88 3.99 9.84
C ILE A 161 -0.67 3.16 9.35
N GLY A 162 -0.83 2.31 8.34
CA GLY A 162 0.19 1.32 8.01
C GLY A 162 0.40 1.05 6.52
N ASN A 163 -0.11 1.89 5.63
CA ASN A 163 -0.08 1.60 4.18
C ASN A 163 -0.70 0.24 3.82
N ALA A 164 -1.68 -0.22 4.61
CA ALA A 164 -2.20 -1.58 4.64
C ALA A 164 -3.64 -1.72 4.11
N ALA A 165 -4.08 -0.82 3.23
CA ALA A 165 -5.42 -0.91 2.64
C ALA A 165 -5.57 -2.03 1.58
N GLY A 166 -4.47 -2.69 1.19
CA GLY A 166 -4.49 -3.78 0.22
C GLY A 166 -5.53 -4.86 0.53
N PRO A 167 -5.54 -5.47 1.72
CA PRO A 167 -6.55 -6.46 2.11
C PRO A 167 -7.99 -5.93 2.02
N VAL A 168 -8.22 -4.73 2.54
CA VAL A 168 -9.55 -4.10 2.56
C VAL A 168 -10.07 -3.92 1.13
N MET A 169 -9.23 -3.39 0.25
CA MET A 169 -9.57 -3.21 -1.16
C MET A 169 -9.71 -4.54 -1.89
N SER A 170 -8.90 -5.55 -1.54
CA SER A 170 -9.02 -6.89 -2.10
C SER A 170 -10.38 -7.48 -1.80
N VAL A 171 -10.84 -7.42 -0.54
CA VAL A 171 -12.16 -7.89 -0.15
C VAL A 171 -13.25 -7.18 -0.95
N TYR A 172 -13.20 -5.85 -0.99
CA TYR A 172 -14.19 -5.05 -1.70
C TYR A 172 -14.28 -5.42 -3.19
N LEU A 173 -13.16 -5.44 -3.89
CA LEU A 173 -13.13 -5.70 -5.34
C LEU A 173 -13.37 -7.17 -5.69
N LEU A 174 -12.90 -8.12 -4.86
CA LEU A 174 -13.20 -9.53 -5.06
C LEU A 174 -14.69 -9.84 -4.85
N SER A 175 -15.34 -9.17 -3.88
CA SER A 175 -16.78 -9.29 -3.67
C SER A 175 -17.59 -8.76 -4.85
N MET A 176 -17.09 -7.76 -5.57
CA MET A 176 -17.70 -7.24 -6.79
C MET A 176 -17.44 -8.10 -8.03
N ARG A 177 -16.68 -9.20 -7.90
CA ARG A 177 -16.35 -10.15 -8.99
C ARG A 177 -15.74 -9.49 -10.22
N LYS A 178 -14.96 -8.43 -10.02
CA LYS A 178 -14.26 -7.77 -11.12
C LYS A 178 -13.23 -8.70 -11.75
N GLU A 179 -13.08 -8.61 -13.07
CA GLU A 179 -12.03 -9.34 -13.79
C GLU A 179 -10.64 -8.91 -13.30
N LYS A 180 -9.65 -9.81 -13.39
CA LYS A 180 -8.29 -9.59 -12.91
C LYS A 180 -7.70 -8.24 -13.35
N MET A 181 -7.83 -7.91 -14.62
CA MET A 181 -7.25 -6.67 -15.16
C MET A 181 -7.99 -5.42 -14.68
N GLU A 182 -9.32 -5.49 -14.58
CA GLU A 182 -10.16 -4.41 -14.05
C GLU A 182 -9.88 -4.20 -12.56
N TYR A 183 -9.77 -5.29 -11.80
CA TYR A 183 -9.38 -5.29 -10.39
C TYR A 183 -8.06 -4.52 -10.18
N ILE A 184 -7.01 -4.83 -10.99
CA ILE A 184 -5.70 -4.18 -10.87
C ILE A 184 -5.79 -2.70 -11.27
N GLY A 185 -6.52 -2.40 -12.35
CA GLY A 185 -6.71 -1.02 -12.82
C GLY A 185 -7.42 -0.12 -11.81
N ILE A 186 -8.51 -0.61 -11.18
CA ILE A 186 -9.22 0.12 -10.13
C ILE A 186 -8.32 0.36 -8.93
N ASN A 187 -7.59 -0.68 -8.49
CA ASN A 187 -6.62 -0.55 -7.39
C ASN A 187 -5.53 0.48 -7.68
N ALA A 188 -4.94 0.45 -8.88
CA ALA A 188 -3.88 1.37 -9.27
C ALA A 188 -4.35 2.83 -9.17
N TRP A 189 -5.53 3.15 -9.70
CA TRP A 189 -6.07 4.50 -9.62
C TRP A 189 -6.50 4.90 -8.20
N PHE A 190 -7.17 4.01 -7.47
CA PHE A 190 -7.56 4.28 -6.10
C PHE A 190 -6.34 4.58 -5.23
N PHE A 191 -5.31 3.74 -5.28
CA PHE A 191 -4.10 3.94 -4.48
C PHE A 191 -3.30 5.15 -4.93
N LEU A 192 -3.20 5.44 -6.23
CA LEU A 192 -2.52 6.65 -6.69
C LEU A 192 -3.15 7.90 -6.06
N VAL A 193 -4.48 8.04 -6.17
CA VAL A 193 -5.18 9.21 -5.63
C VAL A 193 -5.05 9.27 -4.11
N VAL A 194 -5.30 8.15 -3.43
CA VAL A 194 -5.23 8.06 -1.97
C VAL A 194 -3.82 8.34 -1.45
N ASN A 195 -2.78 7.79 -2.07
CA ASN A 195 -1.40 8.01 -1.65
C ASN A 195 -0.94 9.45 -1.92
N LEU A 196 -1.34 10.05 -3.04
CA LEU A 196 -1.06 11.48 -3.29
C LEU A 196 -1.74 12.38 -2.27
N LEU A 197 -2.99 12.11 -1.89
CA LEU A 197 -3.71 12.86 -0.85
C LEU A 197 -3.10 12.69 0.55
N LYS A 198 -2.41 11.58 0.81
CA LYS A 198 -1.71 11.34 2.08
C LYS A 198 -0.40 12.10 2.20
N ILE A 199 0.28 12.43 1.09
CA ILE A 199 1.59 13.11 1.13
C ILE A 199 1.54 14.36 2.03
N PRO A 200 0.63 15.32 1.84
CA PRO A 200 0.59 16.51 2.70
C PRO A 200 0.30 16.16 4.17
N LEU A 201 -0.53 15.16 4.44
CA LEU A 201 -0.83 14.75 5.82
C LEU A 201 0.39 14.13 6.50
N GLN A 202 1.14 13.28 5.80
CA GLN A 202 2.35 12.69 6.33
C GLN A 202 3.52 13.69 6.42
N ALA A 203 3.60 14.65 5.48
CA ALA A 203 4.66 15.65 5.50
C ALA A 203 4.43 16.73 6.57
N PHE A 204 3.20 17.22 6.76
CA PHE A 204 2.92 18.39 7.60
C PHE A 204 2.26 18.04 8.95
N VAL A 205 1.48 16.95 9.03
CA VAL A 205 0.81 16.56 10.29
C VAL A 205 1.68 15.56 11.06
N TRP A 206 2.20 14.53 10.37
CA TRP A 206 3.02 13.51 11.01
C TRP A 206 4.52 13.80 10.97
N ASN A 207 4.98 14.72 10.12
CA ASN A 207 6.39 15.12 9.95
C ASN A 207 7.34 13.94 9.69
N ASN A 208 6.88 12.88 9.03
CA ASN A 208 7.64 11.65 8.78
C ASN A 208 8.16 11.51 7.34
N ILE A 209 7.87 12.47 6.46
CA ILE A 209 8.50 12.59 5.15
C ILE A 209 9.59 13.66 5.25
N THR A 210 10.85 13.24 5.13
CA THR A 210 12.01 14.12 5.17
C THR A 210 12.63 14.29 3.78
N TRP A 211 13.45 15.33 3.60
CA TRP A 211 14.18 15.51 2.37
C TRP A 211 15.09 14.30 2.07
N ASN A 212 15.73 13.76 3.09
CA ASN A 212 16.58 12.58 2.97
C ASN A 212 15.77 11.35 2.51
N SER A 213 14.55 11.13 3.07
CA SER A 213 13.71 10.03 2.63
C SER A 213 13.24 10.18 1.17
N LEU A 214 12.95 11.41 0.72
CA LEU A 214 12.59 11.65 -0.69
C LEU A 214 13.74 11.34 -1.64
N GLN A 215 14.97 11.73 -1.28
CA GLN A 215 16.15 11.46 -2.09
C GLN A 215 16.43 9.95 -2.15
N LEU A 216 16.31 9.25 -1.02
CA LEU A 216 16.42 7.79 -0.97
C LEU A 216 15.40 7.13 -1.90
N ASN A 217 14.16 7.61 -1.88
CA ASN A 217 13.10 7.11 -2.75
C ASN A 217 13.40 7.32 -4.24
N LEU A 218 13.96 8.47 -4.60
CA LEU A 218 14.42 8.74 -5.98
C LEU A 218 15.53 7.79 -6.42
N LEU A 219 16.46 7.48 -5.51
CA LEU A 219 17.53 6.52 -5.79
C LEU A 219 16.95 5.10 -6.02
N MET A 220 15.86 4.75 -5.34
CA MET A 220 15.18 3.45 -5.49
C MET A 220 14.27 3.36 -6.72
N LEU A 221 14.06 4.45 -7.45
CA LEU A 221 13.17 4.46 -8.63
C LEU A 221 13.48 3.36 -9.67
N PRO A 222 14.75 3.07 -10.03
CA PRO A 222 15.07 1.97 -10.93
C PRO A 222 14.67 0.59 -10.36
N VAL A 223 14.87 0.38 -9.06
CA VAL A 223 14.51 -0.87 -8.38
C VAL A 223 13.00 -1.08 -8.35
N ILE A 224 12.24 0.01 -8.08
CA ILE A 224 10.78 0.01 -8.18
C ILE A 224 10.34 -0.35 -9.60
N GLY A 225 11.00 0.21 -10.62
CA GLY A 225 10.72 -0.10 -12.02
C GLY A 225 10.94 -1.57 -12.37
N VAL A 226 12.05 -2.16 -11.92
CA VAL A 226 12.31 -3.60 -12.07
C VAL A 226 11.23 -4.42 -11.38
N GLY A 227 10.86 -4.08 -10.15
CA GLY A 227 9.76 -4.71 -9.43
C GLY A 227 8.42 -4.61 -10.19
N ALA A 228 8.13 -3.45 -10.77
CA ALA A 228 6.92 -3.24 -11.55
C ALA A 228 6.87 -4.15 -12.80
N VAL A 229 7.96 -4.28 -13.52
CA VAL A 229 8.05 -5.19 -14.69
C VAL A 229 7.86 -6.65 -14.28
N ILE A 230 8.50 -7.07 -13.19
CA ILE A 230 8.34 -8.42 -12.64
C ILE A 230 6.88 -8.67 -12.26
N GLY A 231 6.24 -7.73 -11.55
CA GLY A 231 4.85 -7.83 -11.14
C GLY A 231 3.89 -7.97 -12.31
N VAL A 232 4.03 -7.15 -13.35
CA VAL A 232 3.25 -7.28 -14.61
C VAL A 232 3.45 -8.64 -15.24
N SER A 233 4.68 -9.12 -15.32
CA SER A 233 5.02 -10.40 -15.96
C SER A 233 4.38 -11.58 -15.21
N ILE A 234 4.45 -11.58 -13.89
CA ILE A 234 3.81 -12.59 -13.04
C ILE A 234 2.29 -12.60 -13.26
N VAL A 235 1.66 -11.44 -13.18
CA VAL A 235 0.19 -11.32 -13.33
C VAL A 235 -0.29 -11.80 -14.68
N LYS A 236 0.43 -11.49 -15.76
CA LYS A 236 0.06 -11.94 -17.11
C LYS A 236 0.04 -13.46 -17.24
N GLN A 237 0.95 -14.15 -16.55
CA GLN A 237 1.10 -15.61 -16.63
C GLN A 237 0.14 -16.35 -15.70
N LEU A 238 -0.36 -15.71 -14.63
CA LEU A 238 -1.21 -16.36 -13.65
C LEU A 238 -2.67 -16.49 -14.14
N PRO A 239 -3.25 -17.70 -14.12
CA PRO A 239 -4.68 -17.88 -14.31
C PRO A 239 -5.50 -17.13 -13.26
N GLU A 240 -6.71 -16.68 -13.61
CA GLU A 240 -7.61 -15.90 -12.73
C GLU A 240 -7.83 -16.56 -11.35
N LYS A 241 -8.08 -17.87 -11.34
CA LYS A 241 -8.31 -18.63 -10.09
C LYS A 241 -7.07 -18.65 -9.19
N VAL A 242 -5.89 -18.83 -9.80
CA VAL A 242 -4.61 -18.86 -9.07
C VAL A 242 -4.28 -17.48 -8.52
N PHE A 243 -4.49 -16.42 -9.31
CA PHE A 243 -4.31 -15.04 -8.88
C PHE A 243 -5.16 -14.70 -7.65
N ARG A 244 -6.45 -15.04 -7.64
CA ARG A 244 -7.34 -14.80 -6.51
C ARG A 244 -6.89 -15.54 -5.25
N ARG A 245 -6.58 -16.85 -5.35
CA ARG A 245 -6.07 -17.64 -4.23
C ARG A 245 -4.74 -17.10 -3.70
N PHE A 246 -3.85 -16.70 -4.61
CA PHE A 246 -2.56 -16.12 -4.23
C PHE A 246 -2.73 -14.86 -3.37
N ILE A 247 -3.58 -13.92 -3.81
CA ILE A 247 -3.89 -12.70 -3.02
C ILE A 247 -4.40 -13.09 -1.63
N GLN A 248 -5.32 -14.04 -1.54
CA GLN A 248 -5.91 -14.49 -0.27
C GLN A 248 -4.84 -15.04 0.68
N VAL A 249 -4.04 -16.00 0.21
CA VAL A 249 -2.97 -16.64 1.02
C VAL A 249 -1.95 -15.61 1.49
N VAL A 250 -1.46 -14.76 0.60
CA VAL A 250 -0.47 -13.73 0.97
C VAL A 250 -1.05 -12.73 1.96
N THR A 251 -2.31 -12.35 1.81
CA THR A 251 -2.99 -11.46 2.76
C THR A 251 -3.10 -12.10 4.14
N ILE A 252 -3.51 -13.37 4.24
CA ILE A 252 -3.59 -14.11 5.51
C ILE A 252 -2.21 -14.19 6.19
N LEU A 253 -1.18 -14.64 5.44
CA LEU A 253 0.17 -14.76 5.97
C LEU A 253 0.71 -13.42 6.49
N SER A 254 0.45 -12.35 5.76
CA SER A 254 0.93 -11.00 6.12
C SER A 254 0.32 -10.49 7.41
N VAL A 255 -0.97 -10.77 7.64
CA VAL A 255 -1.63 -10.36 8.88
C VAL A 255 -1.13 -11.20 10.07
N ILE A 256 -0.93 -12.50 9.88
CA ILE A 256 -0.36 -13.37 10.92
C ILE A 256 1.01 -12.86 11.35
N LEU A 257 1.90 -12.54 10.39
CA LEU A 257 3.25 -12.02 10.66
C LEU A 257 3.27 -10.67 11.39
N MET A 258 2.19 -9.89 11.30
CA MET A 258 2.13 -8.59 11.97
C MET A 258 1.60 -8.66 13.40
N ILE A 259 0.89 -9.74 13.74
CA ILE A 259 0.31 -9.95 15.07
C ILE A 259 1.32 -10.62 15.99
N ILE A 260 2.17 -11.49 15.44
CA ILE A 260 3.28 -12.12 16.16
C ILE A 260 4.45 -11.13 16.28
#